data_aa4ecb764e2d1f2938bec19ffa06b270
#
_entry.id   aa4ecb764e2d1f2938bec19ffa06b270
#
_cell.length_a   1.000
_cell.length_b   1.000
_cell.length_c   1.000
_cell.angle_alpha   90.00
_cell.angle_beta   90.00
_cell.angle_gamma   90.00
#
_symmetry.space_group_name_H-M   'P 1'
#
loop_
_entity.id
_entity.type
_entity.pdbx_description
1 polymer ?
#
loop_
_entity_poly.entity_id
_entity_poly.type
_entity_poly.pdbx_seq_one_letter_code
_entity_poly.pdbx_strand_id
1 'polypeptide(L)'
;MHQPNPIDIAAKASGEPVFREVGVGPWAETHLGEPRPDDPQSPNYDCRFDSSLLDEGDRRNVLDRYRYWTVSAIKDDLDAHGRHDFEVAVENWTHDFNIGSMVRTANAFQAKRVHIVGPHKWNRKGALMTELYQHVENHPSITELVECWKLRIAGEIAAAQSQASAIALHVHENAESGHGAGMNDAVSLNEGRVTECAPSGMLMDVPAASGAENGNKLAYMTELAAIDQRIAELKAARVIALDIIPGAVPMETYCFPKRCLMLFGAEGPGLSEKALELADDVVYISQFGSVRSINAGAAAAVSMHAWIAQHAAPQS
;
A
#
# COMPACT_ATOMS: atom_id res chain seq x y z
N MET A 1 39.55 39.27 -4.92
CA MET A 1 39.08 38.12 -5.79
C MET A 1 39.37 36.82 -5.08
N HIS A 2 38.40 36.01 -4.90
CA HIS A 2 38.57 34.70 -4.27
C HIS A 2 39.35 33.81 -5.25
N GLN A 3 40.47 33.23 -4.82
CA GLN A 3 41.19 32.25 -5.67
C GLN A 3 40.30 31.07 -5.94
N PRO A 4 40.20 30.61 -7.20
CA PRO A 4 39.38 29.43 -7.52
C PRO A 4 39.93 28.21 -6.78
N ASN A 5 39.01 27.38 -6.25
CA ASN A 5 39.39 26.13 -5.57
C ASN A 5 40.08 25.19 -6.57
N PRO A 6 41.33 24.73 -6.27
CA PRO A 6 42.06 23.80 -7.16
C PRO A 6 41.26 22.54 -7.54
N ILE A 7 40.41 22.04 -6.62
CA ILE A 7 39.54 20.89 -6.86
C ILE A 7 38.46 21.23 -7.90
N ASP A 8 37.87 22.44 -7.85
CA ASP A 8 36.89 22.88 -8.83
C ASP A 8 37.49 23.00 -10.25
N ILE A 9 38.71 23.49 -10.34
CA ILE A 9 39.45 23.57 -11.60
C ILE A 9 39.74 22.16 -12.16
N ALA A 10 40.23 21.25 -11.33
CA ALA A 10 40.49 19.88 -11.73
C ALA A 10 39.22 19.11 -12.12
N ALA A 11 38.14 19.27 -11.36
CA ALA A 11 36.86 18.64 -11.65
C ALA A 11 36.28 19.12 -12.99
N LYS A 12 36.34 20.42 -13.27
CA LYS A 12 35.92 20.96 -14.59
C LYS A 12 36.78 20.48 -15.74
N ALA A 13 38.08 20.29 -15.52
CA ALA A 13 39.00 19.79 -16.53
C ALA A 13 38.85 18.27 -16.79
N SER A 14 38.29 17.50 -15.86
CA SER A 14 38.07 16.06 -16.04
C SER A 14 37.02 15.70 -17.09
N GLY A 15 36.13 16.63 -17.41
CA GLY A 15 34.97 16.37 -18.28
C GLY A 15 33.86 15.55 -17.63
N GLU A 16 33.99 15.25 -16.32
CA GLU A 16 32.97 14.54 -15.53
C GLU A 16 32.08 15.53 -14.74
N PRO A 17 30.83 15.16 -14.39
CA PRO A 17 30.15 13.92 -14.74
C PRO A 17 29.36 14.02 -16.06
N VAL A 18 29.23 12.91 -16.78
CA VAL A 18 28.26 12.77 -17.87
C VAL A 18 27.04 12.04 -17.29
N PHE A 19 25.96 12.78 -17.09
CA PHE A 19 24.72 12.23 -16.57
C PHE A 19 23.87 11.60 -17.68
N ARG A 20 23.19 10.50 -17.36
CA ARG A 20 22.14 9.97 -18.24
C ARG A 20 20.97 10.96 -18.28
N GLU A 21 20.36 11.10 -19.44
CA GLU A 21 19.14 11.84 -19.55
C GLU A 21 18.00 11.16 -18.76
N VAL A 22 17.28 11.95 -17.95
CA VAL A 22 16.21 11.45 -17.12
C VAL A 22 14.88 11.60 -17.87
N GLY A 23 14.10 10.52 -17.90
CA GLY A 23 12.79 10.51 -18.55
C GLY A 23 12.85 10.08 -20.02
N VAL A 24 11.80 10.38 -20.74
CA VAL A 24 11.61 10.04 -22.15
C VAL A 24 11.24 11.28 -22.95
N GLY A 25 11.65 11.32 -24.22
CA GLY A 25 11.26 12.36 -25.18
C GLY A 25 9.79 12.25 -25.62
N PRO A 26 9.35 13.10 -26.60
CA PRO A 26 8.04 13.01 -27.20
C PRO A 26 7.73 11.61 -27.73
N TRP A 27 6.46 11.20 -27.66
CA TRP A 27 6.00 9.89 -28.15
C TRP A 27 6.44 9.59 -29.57
N ALA A 28 6.32 10.58 -30.46
CA ALA A 28 6.67 10.44 -31.86
C ALA A 28 8.15 10.09 -32.11
N GLU A 29 9.06 10.43 -31.19
CA GLU A 29 10.49 10.11 -31.31
C GLU A 29 10.82 8.67 -30.95
N THR A 30 10.06 8.09 -30.00
CA THR A 30 10.34 6.76 -29.45
C THR A 30 9.44 5.67 -30.03
N HIS A 31 8.29 6.05 -30.64
CA HIS A 31 7.26 5.13 -31.16
C HIS A 31 6.93 5.46 -32.64
N LEU A 32 7.96 5.37 -33.48
CA LEU A 32 7.87 5.73 -34.89
C LEU A 32 6.77 4.92 -35.62
N GLY A 33 5.75 5.63 -36.12
CA GLY A 33 4.66 5.03 -36.90
C GLY A 33 3.60 4.30 -36.07
N GLU A 34 3.70 4.31 -34.75
CA GLU A 34 2.67 3.75 -33.87
C GLU A 34 1.51 4.73 -33.69
N PRO A 35 0.24 4.25 -33.71
CA PRO A 35 -0.91 5.10 -33.41
C PRO A 35 -0.84 5.65 -31.98
N ARG A 36 -1.20 6.92 -31.83
CA ARG A 36 -1.19 7.59 -30.52
C ARG A 36 -2.22 6.98 -29.56
N PRO A 37 -1.85 6.77 -28.28
CA PRO A 37 -2.76 6.19 -27.30
C PRO A 37 -3.83 7.15 -26.78
N ASP A 38 -3.70 8.46 -26.99
CA ASP A 38 -4.67 9.47 -26.55
C ASP A 38 -5.75 9.80 -27.60
N ASP A 39 -5.66 9.26 -28.82
CA ASP A 39 -6.68 9.41 -29.85
C ASP A 39 -7.81 8.37 -29.63
N PRO A 40 -9.06 8.79 -29.33
CA PRO A 40 -10.18 7.88 -29.15
C PRO A 40 -10.50 6.99 -30.35
N GLN A 41 -10.01 7.33 -31.54
CA GLN A 41 -10.18 6.52 -32.76
C GLN A 41 -8.99 5.57 -33.00
N SER A 42 -7.94 5.69 -32.20
CA SER A 42 -6.77 4.84 -32.29
C SER A 42 -7.06 3.41 -31.80
N PRO A 43 -6.54 2.37 -32.47
CA PRO A 43 -6.60 1.00 -31.96
C PRO A 43 -5.82 0.83 -30.62
N ASN A 44 -4.92 1.76 -30.30
CA ASN A 44 -4.13 1.78 -29.08
C ASN A 44 -4.71 2.76 -28.03
N TYR A 45 -5.96 3.19 -28.19
CA TYR A 45 -6.54 4.16 -27.27
C TYR A 45 -6.52 3.67 -25.82
N ASP A 46 -5.97 4.51 -24.96
CA ASP A 46 -5.93 4.33 -23.53
C ASP A 46 -6.10 5.68 -22.83
N CYS A 47 -7.21 5.85 -22.12
CA CYS A 47 -7.56 7.11 -21.45
C CYS A 47 -6.62 7.50 -20.30
N ARG A 48 -5.65 6.65 -19.93
CA ARG A 48 -4.64 6.94 -18.91
C ARG A 48 -3.57 7.89 -19.41
N PHE A 49 -3.37 8.03 -20.70
CA PHE A 49 -2.31 8.86 -21.29
C PHE A 49 -2.67 10.34 -21.31
N ASP A 50 -1.66 11.19 -21.14
CA ASP A 50 -1.75 12.65 -21.15
C ASP A 50 -1.17 13.19 -22.45
N SER A 51 -2.01 13.90 -23.24
CA SER A 51 -1.62 14.43 -24.55
C SER A 51 -0.42 15.39 -24.48
N SER A 52 -0.34 16.21 -23.42
CA SER A 52 0.78 17.15 -23.26
C SER A 52 2.10 16.41 -23.04
N LEU A 53 2.07 15.33 -22.25
CA LEU A 53 3.26 14.52 -22.01
C LEU A 53 3.68 13.72 -23.25
N LEU A 54 2.72 13.28 -24.06
CA LEU A 54 3.00 12.65 -25.34
C LEU A 54 3.64 13.61 -26.35
N ASP A 55 3.28 14.90 -26.30
CA ASP A 55 3.83 15.93 -27.20
C ASP A 55 5.20 16.45 -26.74
N GLU A 56 5.40 16.65 -25.42
CA GLU A 56 6.57 17.31 -24.85
C GLU A 56 7.62 16.35 -24.27
N GLY A 57 7.23 15.08 -24.09
CA GLY A 57 8.02 14.10 -23.36
C GLY A 57 7.70 14.08 -21.86
N ASP A 58 8.14 13.04 -21.17
CA ASP A 58 7.90 12.84 -19.75
C ASP A 58 9.21 12.76 -18.96
N ARG A 59 9.56 13.84 -18.27
CA ARG A 59 10.75 13.94 -17.41
C ARG A 59 10.44 13.80 -15.92
N ARG A 60 9.22 13.36 -15.56
CA ARG A 60 8.82 13.15 -14.17
C ARG A 60 9.59 11.96 -13.57
N ASN A 61 9.71 11.97 -12.24
CA ASN A 61 10.31 10.85 -11.48
C ASN A 61 9.27 9.74 -11.25
N VAL A 62 8.93 9.04 -12.33
CA VAL A 62 7.98 7.91 -12.31
C VAL A 62 8.62 6.66 -12.91
N LEU A 63 8.08 5.49 -12.57
CA LEU A 63 8.48 4.23 -13.18
C LEU A 63 8.15 4.25 -14.69
N ASP A 64 8.90 3.47 -15.49
CA ASP A 64 8.74 3.48 -16.94
C ASP A 64 7.34 3.06 -17.40
N ARG A 65 6.66 2.16 -16.66
CA ARG A 65 5.26 1.79 -16.92
C ARG A 65 4.27 2.94 -16.80
N TYR A 66 4.64 4.03 -16.09
CA TYR A 66 3.81 5.21 -15.87
C TYR A 66 4.17 6.38 -16.80
N ARG A 67 5.10 6.16 -17.73
CA ARG A 67 5.46 7.21 -18.69
C ARG A 67 4.25 7.65 -19.47
N TYR A 68 4.12 8.96 -19.60
CA TYR A 68 3.03 9.67 -20.26
C TYR A 68 1.63 9.50 -19.62
N TRP A 69 1.48 8.79 -18.52
CA TRP A 69 0.19 8.67 -17.85
C TRP A 69 -0.19 9.95 -17.11
N THR A 70 -1.50 10.23 -17.04
CA THR A 70 -2.04 11.30 -16.18
C THR A 70 -1.74 11.05 -14.71
N VAL A 71 -1.71 12.11 -13.91
CA VAL A 71 -1.51 12.02 -12.45
C VAL A 71 -2.59 11.16 -11.80
N SER A 72 -3.86 11.33 -12.21
CA SER A 72 -4.98 10.55 -11.69
C SER A 72 -4.82 9.07 -12.01
N ALA A 73 -4.48 8.72 -13.24
CA ALA A 73 -4.31 7.32 -13.63
C ALA A 73 -3.20 6.62 -12.83
N ILE A 74 -2.07 7.30 -12.59
CA ILE A 74 -1.01 6.75 -11.74
C ILE A 74 -1.51 6.52 -10.30
N LYS A 75 -2.23 7.50 -9.74
CA LYS A 75 -2.74 7.40 -8.37
C LYS A 75 -3.77 6.28 -8.22
N ASP A 76 -4.68 6.18 -9.18
CA ASP A 76 -5.72 5.15 -9.21
C ASP A 76 -5.11 3.75 -9.37
N ASP A 77 -4.06 3.60 -10.18
CA ASP A 77 -3.34 2.35 -10.35
C ASP A 77 -2.61 1.93 -9.06
N LEU A 78 -1.94 2.87 -8.38
CA LEU A 78 -1.31 2.62 -7.08
C LEU A 78 -2.33 2.21 -6.01
N ASP A 79 -3.52 2.81 -6.02
CA ASP A 79 -4.59 2.48 -5.08
C ASP A 79 -5.23 1.12 -5.41
N ALA A 80 -5.40 0.79 -6.69
CA ALA A 80 -5.93 -0.50 -7.15
C ALA A 80 -5.01 -1.69 -6.84
N HIS A 81 -3.69 -1.50 -6.94
CA HIS A 81 -2.70 -2.52 -6.54
C HIS A 81 -2.60 -2.69 -5.02
N GLY A 82 -3.16 -1.76 -4.24
CA GLY A 82 -3.13 -1.72 -2.80
C GLY A 82 -1.86 -1.04 -2.25
N ARG A 83 -2.05 -0.24 -1.20
CA ARG A 83 -0.96 0.38 -0.45
C ARG A 83 -0.63 -0.43 0.78
N HIS A 84 0.63 -0.36 1.21
CA HIS A 84 1.05 -0.98 2.45
C HIS A 84 0.34 -0.37 3.66
N ASP A 85 0.06 -1.18 4.66
CA ASP A 85 -0.77 -0.84 5.81
C ASP A 85 -0.07 0.00 6.90
N PHE A 86 0.98 0.74 6.54
CA PHE A 86 1.58 1.73 7.42
C PHE A 86 1.28 3.15 6.95
N GLU A 87 1.17 4.06 7.89
CA GLU A 87 1.02 5.49 7.66
C GLU A 87 2.15 6.25 8.35
N VAL A 88 2.49 7.43 7.84
CA VAL A 88 3.60 8.25 8.32
C VAL A 88 3.05 9.62 8.71
N ALA A 89 3.44 10.12 9.87
CA ALA A 89 3.11 11.46 10.32
C ALA A 89 4.37 12.25 10.65
N VAL A 90 4.41 13.52 10.30
CA VAL A 90 5.50 14.44 10.62
C VAL A 90 4.95 15.72 11.26
N GLU A 91 5.53 16.11 12.39
CA GLU A 91 5.23 17.37 13.03
C GLU A 91 5.93 18.53 12.32
N ASN A 92 5.17 19.54 11.91
CA ASN A 92 5.63 20.69 11.13
C ASN A 92 5.40 22.01 11.92
N TRP A 93 6.05 22.13 13.08
CA TRP A 93 5.99 23.31 13.93
C TRP A 93 7.04 24.37 13.57
N THR A 94 8.12 24.00 12.86
CA THR A 94 9.31 24.83 12.64
C THR A 94 9.82 24.82 11.20
N HIS A 95 8.97 24.78 10.17
CA HIS A 95 9.38 24.72 8.75
C HIS A 95 10.43 23.64 8.46
N ASP A 96 10.00 22.39 8.43
CA ASP A 96 10.89 21.26 8.15
C ASP A 96 11.13 21.09 6.63
N PHE A 97 12.42 21.12 6.24
CA PHE A 97 12.85 20.86 4.87
C PHE A 97 12.79 19.37 4.48
N ASN A 98 12.70 18.47 5.46
CA ASN A 98 12.71 17.02 5.24
C ASN A 98 11.36 16.46 4.84
N ILE A 99 10.25 17.19 5.06
CA ILE A 99 8.89 16.72 4.77
C ILE A 99 8.78 16.24 3.31
N GLY A 100 9.30 17.02 2.36
CA GLY A 100 9.29 16.64 0.95
C GLY A 100 9.99 15.31 0.67
N SER A 101 11.13 15.05 1.30
CA SER A 101 11.85 13.78 1.16
C SER A 101 11.10 12.62 1.84
N MET A 102 10.45 12.86 2.97
CA MET A 102 9.59 11.87 3.64
C MET A 102 8.39 11.48 2.75
N VAL A 103 7.70 12.45 2.16
CA VAL A 103 6.59 12.21 1.22
C VAL A 103 7.06 11.38 0.02
N ARG A 104 8.23 11.74 -0.55
CA ARG A 104 8.82 10.99 -1.65
C ARG A 104 9.13 9.55 -1.26
N THR A 105 9.73 9.33 -0.11
CA THR A 105 10.07 8.00 0.41
C THR A 105 8.80 7.19 0.71
N ALA A 106 7.80 7.81 1.32
CA ALA A 106 6.51 7.19 1.60
C ALA A 106 5.79 6.75 0.30
N ASN A 107 5.87 7.56 -0.76
CA ASN A 107 5.37 7.16 -2.07
C ASN A 107 6.17 5.98 -2.65
N ALA A 108 7.50 6.02 -2.57
CA ALA A 108 8.36 4.94 -3.08
C ALA A 108 8.10 3.59 -2.37
N PHE A 109 7.74 3.61 -1.10
CA PHE A 109 7.37 2.43 -0.30
C PHE A 109 5.85 2.20 -0.23
N GLN A 110 5.06 2.88 -1.06
CA GLN A 110 3.60 2.74 -1.11
C GLN A 110 2.91 2.83 0.26
N ALA A 111 3.37 3.73 1.15
CA ALA A 111 2.69 4.01 2.39
C ALA A 111 1.21 4.38 2.15
N LYS A 112 0.31 3.98 3.04
CA LYS A 112 -1.12 4.22 2.89
C LYS A 112 -1.43 5.71 2.85
N ARG A 113 -0.83 6.50 3.76
CA ARG A 113 -0.96 7.97 3.84
C ARG A 113 0.27 8.61 4.44
N VAL A 114 0.40 9.91 4.19
CA VAL A 114 1.32 10.80 4.90
C VAL A 114 0.51 11.91 5.56
N HIS A 115 0.75 12.14 6.83
CA HIS A 115 0.09 13.15 7.64
C HIS A 115 1.07 14.26 8.00
N ILE A 116 0.68 15.50 7.76
CA ILE A 116 1.45 16.68 8.14
C ILE A 116 0.71 17.40 9.26
N VAL A 117 1.35 17.48 10.42
CA VAL A 117 0.75 18.00 11.65
C VAL A 117 1.30 19.37 11.96
N GLY A 118 0.44 20.37 12.04
CA GLY A 118 0.82 21.73 12.42
C GLY A 118 0.45 22.79 11.38
N PRO A 119 0.72 24.08 11.71
CA PRO A 119 0.17 25.22 10.97
C PRO A 119 0.97 25.57 9.71
N HIS A 120 2.19 25.09 9.57
CA HIS A 120 3.08 25.56 8.52
C HIS A 120 2.90 24.84 7.17
N LYS A 121 3.04 25.62 6.10
CA LYS A 121 3.19 25.05 4.75
C LYS A 121 4.56 24.39 4.66
N TRP A 122 4.64 23.25 4.00
CA TRP A 122 5.88 22.54 3.78
C TRP A 122 6.44 22.76 2.37
N ASN A 123 7.75 22.57 2.21
CA ASN A 123 8.43 22.73 0.94
C ASN A 123 8.30 21.47 0.07
N ARG A 124 7.54 21.55 -1.03
CA ARG A 124 7.30 20.44 -1.96
C ARG A 124 8.48 20.09 -2.86
N LYS A 125 9.51 20.94 -2.95
CA LYS A 125 10.66 20.67 -3.85
C LYS A 125 11.33 19.33 -3.58
N GLY A 126 11.44 18.91 -2.32
CA GLY A 126 12.01 17.62 -1.93
C GLY A 126 11.16 16.41 -2.34
N ALA A 127 9.86 16.60 -2.54
CA ALA A 127 8.95 15.55 -2.96
C ALA A 127 9.06 15.21 -4.46
N LEU A 128 9.62 16.10 -5.29
CA LEU A 128 9.75 15.89 -6.74
C LEU A 128 8.45 15.43 -7.40
N MET A 129 7.34 16.10 -7.09
CA MET A 129 5.97 15.82 -7.55
C MET A 129 5.33 14.52 -7.02
N THR A 130 6.01 13.74 -6.17
CA THR A 130 5.43 12.48 -5.67
C THR A 130 4.25 12.71 -4.71
N GLU A 131 4.10 13.92 -4.16
CA GLU A 131 2.91 14.34 -3.41
C GLU A 131 1.61 14.29 -4.22
N LEU A 132 1.70 14.32 -5.55
CA LEU A 132 0.55 14.20 -6.44
C LEU A 132 0.02 12.75 -6.50
N TYR A 133 0.90 11.78 -6.30
CA TYR A 133 0.57 10.35 -6.35
C TYR A 133 0.32 9.76 -4.96
N GLN A 134 0.69 10.50 -3.89
CA GLN A 134 0.53 10.07 -2.51
C GLN A 134 -0.72 10.70 -1.87
N HIS A 135 -1.34 10.00 -0.92
CA HIS A 135 -2.36 10.57 -0.06
C HIS A 135 -1.70 11.38 1.05
N VAL A 136 -1.76 12.73 0.94
CA VAL A 136 -1.21 13.65 1.92
C VAL A 136 -2.36 14.37 2.62
N GLU A 137 -2.45 14.24 3.95
CA GLU A 137 -3.47 14.86 4.80
C GLU A 137 -2.80 15.87 5.75
N ASN A 138 -3.50 16.98 6.06
CA ASN A 138 -3.02 17.99 6.99
C ASN A 138 -3.89 17.97 8.25
N HIS A 139 -3.25 18.05 9.42
CA HIS A 139 -3.90 18.01 10.71
C HIS A 139 -3.48 19.20 11.57
N PRO A 140 -4.40 19.84 12.30
CA PRO A 140 -4.07 20.98 13.16
C PRO A 140 -3.28 20.55 14.41
N SER A 141 -3.41 19.29 14.84
CA SER A 141 -2.72 18.76 16.03
C SER A 141 -2.49 17.27 15.93
N ILE A 142 -1.51 16.78 16.71
CA ILE A 142 -1.23 15.36 16.83
C ILE A 142 -2.40 14.59 17.50
N THR A 143 -3.11 15.24 18.42
CA THR A 143 -4.29 14.65 19.07
C THR A 143 -5.37 14.35 18.07
N GLU A 144 -5.74 15.33 17.24
CA GLU A 144 -6.74 15.15 16.18
C GLU A 144 -6.34 14.06 15.18
N LEU A 145 -5.07 14.04 14.75
CA LEU A 145 -4.58 12.99 13.88
C LEU A 145 -4.78 11.60 14.50
N VAL A 146 -4.31 11.40 15.74
CA VAL A 146 -4.36 10.08 16.40
C VAL A 146 -5.80 9.64 16.63
N GLU A 147 -6.68 10.55 17.02
CA GLU A 147 -8.12 10.29 17.17
C GLU A 147 -8.77 9.89 15.84
N CYS A 148 -8.54 10.65 14.78
CA CYS A 148 -9.03 10.32 13.43
C CYS A 148 -8.49 8.99 12.94
N TRP A 149 -7.22 8.68 13.21
CA TRP A 149 -6.61 7.42 12.81
C TRP A 149 -7.23 6.24 13.57
N LYS A 150 -7.42 6.35 14.89
CA LYS A 150 -8.09 5.31 15.71
C LYS A 150 -9.53 5.10 15.28
N LEU A 151 -10.26 6.16 14.94
CA LEU A 151 -11.62 6.08 14.40
C LEU A 151 -11.66 5.34 13.05
N ARG A 152 -10.70 5.59 12.17
CA ARG A 152 -10.57 4.85 10.90
C ARG A 152 -10.33 3.36 11.15
N ILE A 153 -9.44 3.00 12.06
CA ILE A 153 -9.19 1.60 12.44
C ILE A 153 -10.49 0.94 12.96
N ALA A 154 -11.22 1.62 13.84
CA ALA A 154 -12.49 1.11 14.34
C ALA A 154 -13.52 0.91 13.21
N GLY A 155 -13.58 1.81 12.26
CA GLY A 155 -14.42 1.70 11.06
C GLY A 155 -14.01 0.54 10.16
N GLU A 156 -12.71 0.34 9.93
CA GLU A 156 -12.19 -0.79 9.16
C GLU A 156 -12.54 -2.14 9.85
N ILE A 157 -12.45 -2.21 11.18
CA ILE A 157 -12.86 -3.40 11.96
C ILE A 157 -14.35 -3.66 11.81
N ALA A 158 -15.19 -2.63 11.97
CA ALA A 158 -16.64 -2.77 11.86
C ALA A 158 -17.07 -3.22 10.45
N ALA A 159 -16.43 -2.69 9.40
CA ALA A 159 -16.67 -3.10 8.02
C ALA A 159 -16.31 -4.58 7.80
N ALA A 160 -15.13 -5.01 8.28
CA ALA A 160 -14.70 -6.40 8.20
C ALA A 160 -15.64 -7.36 8.96
N GLN A 161 -16.11 -6.97 10.14
CA GLN A 161 -17.09 -7.75 10.90
C GLN A 161 -18.45 -7.87 10.19
N SER A 162 -18.89 -6.78 9.54
CA SER A 162 -20.12 -6.80 8.73
C SER A 162 -19.97 -7.74 7.52
N GLN A 163 -18.82 -7.73 6.85
CA GLN A 163 -18.54 -8.64 5.75
C GLN A 163 -18.54 -10.10 6.22
N ALA A 164 -17.88 -10.42 7.33
CA ALA A 164 -17.88 -11.77 7.90
C ALA A 164 -19.29 -12.25 8.23
N SER A 165 -20.13 -11.38 8.81
CA SER A 165 -21.52 -11.69 9.14
C SER A 165 -22.36 -11.96 7.88
N ALA A 166 -22.17 -11.18 6.80
CA ALA A 166 -22.86 -11.39 5.53
C ALA A 166 -22.49 -12.73 4.88
N ILE A 167 -21.21 -13.11 4.90
CA ILE A 167 -20.75 -14.41 4.39
C ILE A 167 -21.34 -15.55 5.22
N ALA A 168 -21.33 -15.44 6.55
CA ALA A 168 -21.90 -16.47 7.43
C ALA A 168 -23.40 -16.68 7.19
N LEU A 169 -24.17 -15.61 6.98
CA LEU A 169 -25.60 -15.70 6.64
C LEU A 169 -25.82 -16.39 5.29
N HIS A 170 -25.01 -16.03 4.28
CA HIS A 170 -25.13 -16.64 2.94
C HIS A 170 -24.80 -18.15 2.96
N VAL A 171 -23.82 -18.55 3.76
CA VAL A 171 -23.49 -19.97 3.97
C VAL A 171 -24.65 -20.72 4.64
N HIS A 172 -25.32 -20.10 5.61
CA HIS A 172 -26.46 -20.70 6.30
C HIS A 172 -27.67 -20.89 5.37
N GLU A 173 -28.03 -19.87 4.60
CA GLU A 173 -29.13 -19.90 3.63
C GLU A 173 -28.92 -20.99 2.54
N ASN A 174 -27.69 -21.15 2.06
CA ASN A 174 -27.36 -22.18 1.07
C ASN A 174 -27.40 -23.61 1.68
N ALA A 175 -27.09 -23.75 2.97
CA ALA A 175 -27.17 -25.04 3.67
C ALA A 175 -28.63 -25.46 3.91
N GLU A 176 -29.53 -24.52 4.19
CA GLU A 176 -30.97 -24.81 4.35
C GLU A 176 -31.67 -25.11 3.03
N SER A 177 -31.34 -24.40 1.94
CA SER A 177 -31.92 -24.65 0.63
C SER A 177 -31.47 -25.99 0.01
N GLY A 178 -30.31 -26.50 0.38
CA GLY A 178 -29.83 -27.82 -0.06
C GLY A 178 -30.53 -29.02 0.61
N HIS A 179 -31.21 -28.82 1.75
CA HIS A 179 -31.97 -29.85 2.47
C HIS A 179 -33.44 -29.97 2.02
N GLY A 180 -33.93 -29.06 1.20
CA GLY A 180 -35.34 -29.03 0.76
C GLY A 180 -35.67 -29.84 -0.49
N ALA A 181 -34.69 -30.44 -1.18
CA ALA A 181 -34.91 -31.16 -2.45
C ALA A 181 -34.91 -32.69 -2.34
N GLY A 182 -35.10 -33.24 -1.14
CA GLY A 182 -34.93 -34.67 -0.91
C GLY A 182 -36.02 -35.35 -0.08
N MET A 183 -37.31 -34.93 -0.18
CA MET A 183 -38.39 -35.73 0.42
C MET A 183 -39.76 -35.37 -0.18
N ASN A 184 -40.07 -35.95 -1.32
CA ASN A 184 -41.44 -36.32 -1.76
C ASN A 184 -41.32 -37.02 -3.10
N ASP A 185 -41.18 -38.33 -3.09
CA ASP A 185 -41.89 -39.23 -3.96
C ASP A 185 -41.63 -40.68 -3.45
N ALA A 186 -42.55 -41.09 -2.61
CA ALA A 186 -42.70 -42.52 -2.28
C ALA A 186 -43.98 -43.03 -2.89
N VAL A 187 -43.88 -44.20 -3.47
CA VAL A 187 -44.93 -45.17 -3.72
C VAL A 187 -45.64 -45.10 -5.08
N SER A 188 -45.22 -45.99 -5.98
CA SER A 188 -46.16 -46.92 -6.60
C SER A 188 -45.47 -48.24 -6.93
N LEU A 189 -45.93 -49.28 -6.28
CA LEU A 189 -45.65 -50.70 -6.55
C LEU A 189 -46.18 -51.07 -7.91
N ASN A 190 -45.44 -51.76 -8.75
CA ASN A 190 -46.02 -52.83 -9.51
C ASN A 190 -45.02 -53.94 -9.83
N GLU A 191 -45.46 -55.19 -9.60
CA GLU A 191 -44.78 -56.46 -9.79
C GLU A 191 -44.59 -56.81 -11.26
N GLY A 192 -43.54 -57.55 -11.57
CA GLY A 192 -43.60 -58.36 -12.75
C GLY A 192 -42.31 -58.70 -13.49
N ARG A 193 -41.74 -59.86 -13.13
CA ARG A 193 -41.14 -60.88 -13.99
C ARG A 193 -39.68 -60.78 -14.45
N VAL A 194 -39.00 -61.76 -14.03
CA VAL A 194 -37.70 -62.39 -14.38
C VAL A 194 -37.44 -62.52 -15.86
N THR A 195 -36.23 -62.24 -16.36
CA THR A 195 -35.37 -63.17 -17.11
C THR A 195 -33.96 -62.62 -17.30
N GLU A 196 -33.03 -63.57 -17.25
CA GLU A 196 -31.58 -63.57 -17.32
C GLU A 196 -30.95 -62.76 -18.49
N CYS A 197 -29.78 -62.17 -18.31
CA CYS A 197 -28.46 -62.51 -18.85
C CYS A 197 -27.50 -61.30 -18.71
N ALA A 198 -26.35 -61.48 -18.06
CA ALA A 198 -25.18 -60.62 -18.15
C ALA A 198 -24.44 -60.90 -19.49
N PRO A 199 -23.42 -60.14 -19.94
CA PRO A 199 -22.48 -59.32 -19.22
C PRO A 199 -22.09 -57.98 -19.96
N SER A 200 -21.31 -57.20 -19.30
CA SER A 200 -20.34 -56.26 -19.89
C SER A 200 -20.48 -54.80 -19.43
N GLY A 201 -19.54 -54.39 -18.62
CA GLY A 201 -18.90 -53.08 -18.68
C GLY A 201 -19.80 -51.86 -18.67
N MET A 202 -20.17 -51.35 -17.48
CA MET A 202 -20.66 -49.99 -17.37
C MET A 202 -19.98 -49.30 -16.20
N LEU A 203 -19.11 -48.34 -16.55
CA LEU A 203 -18.59 -47.35 -15.64
C LEU A 203 -19.79 -46.72 -14.91
N MET A 204 -19.79 -46.81 -13.57
CA MET A 204 -20.73 -46.02 -12.77
C MET A 204 -20.31 -44.56 -12.85
N ASP A 205 -21.11 -43.72 -13.45
CA ASP A 205 -21.09 -42.28 -13.30
C ASP A 205 -21.38 -41.98 -11.84
N VAL A 206 -20.34 -41.53 -11.12
CA VAL A 206 -20.47 -40.92 -9.81
C VAL A 206 -21.05 -39.52 -10.01
N PRO A 207 -22.16 -39.15 -9.37
CA PRO A 207 -22.75 -37.84 -9.61
C PRO A 207 -21.79 -36.73 -9.13
N ALA A 208 -21.45 -35.81 -10.04
CA ALA A 208 -20.54 -34.69 -9.87
C ALA A 208 -21.07 -33.58 -8.93
N ALA A 209 -22.20 -33.79 -8.22
CA ALA A 209 -22.85 -32.77 -7.39
C ALA A 209 -22.17 -32.54 -6.04
N SER A 210 -21.45 -33.53 -5.48
CA SER A 210 -20.83 -33.38 -4.17
C SER A 210 -19.50 -32.58 -4.17
N GLY A 211 -18.87 -32.41 -5.32
CA GLY A 211 -17.61 -31.68 -5.47
C GLY A 211 -17.78 -30.15 -5.47
N ALA A 212 -18.87 -29.65 -6.03
CA ALA A 212 -19.12 -28.21 -6.14
C ALA A 212 -19.54 -27.57 -4.80
N GLU A 213 -20.37 -28.26 -4.01
CA GLU A 213 -20.79 -27.78 -2.69
C GLU A 213 -19.62 -27.73 -1.69
N ASN A 214 -18.76 -28.75 -1.69
CA ASN A 214 -17.56 -28.79 -0.85
C ASN A 214 -16.54 -27.72 -1.28
N GLY A 215 -16.41 -27.43 -2.58
CA GLY A 215 -15.55 -26.36 -3.10
C GLY A 215 -16.01 -24.98 -2.64
N ASN A 216 -17.30 -24.68 -2.71
CA ASN A 216 -17.87 -23.42 -2.25
C ASN A 216 -17.72 -23.25 -0.72
N LYS A 217 -17.96 -24.27 0.08
CA LYS A 217 -17.79 -24.22 1.52
C LYS A 217 -16.34 -23.95 1.92
N LEU A 218 -15.37 -24.59 1.25
CA LEU A 218 -13.96 -24.34 1.49
C LEU A 218 -13.55 -22.90 1.14
N ALA A 219 -14.07 -22.35 0.05
CA ALA A 219 -13.82 -20.97 -0.37
C ALA A 219 -14.33 -19.97 0.70
N TYR A 220 -15.57 -20.15 1.20
CA TYR A 220 -16.11 -19.30 2.28
C TYR A 220 -15.32 -19.40 3.58
N MET A 221 -14.87 -20.60 3.97
CA MET A 221 -14.04 -20.77 5.18
C MET A 221 -12.70 -20.06 5.03
N THR A 222 -12.10 -20.10 3.85
CA THR A 222 -10.85 -19.41 3.56
C THR A 222 -11.04 -17.87 3.62
N GLU A 223 -12.14 -17.36 3.06
CA GLU A 223 -12.48 -15.95 3.09
C GLU A 223 -12.74 -15.46 4.51
N LEU A 224 -13.51 -16.20 5.31
CA LEU A 224 -13.74 -15.90 6.74
C LEU A 224 -12.43 -15.88 7.53
N ALA A 225 -11.55 -16.85 7.32
CA ALA A 225 -10.24 -16.88 7.99
C ALA A 225 -9.38 -15.67 7.62
N ALA A 226 -9.41 -15.23 6.37
CA ALA A 226 -8.71 -14.02 5.92
C ALA A 226 -9.28 -12.74 6.58
N ILE A 227 -10.61 -12.65 6.73
CA ILE A 227 -11.26 -11.54 7.42
C ILE A 227 -10.91 -11.55 8.91
N ASP A 228 -10.95 -12.70 9.58
CA ASP A 228 -10.57 -12.81 10.99
C ASP A 228 -9.12 -12.42 11.23
N GLN A 229 -8.21 -12.84 10.33
CA GLN A 229 -6.82 -12.41 10.36
C GLN A 229 -6.71 -10.89 10.19
N ARG A 230 -7.45 -10.31 9.24
CA ARG A 230 -7.48 -8.85 9.03
C ARG A 230 -7.97 -8.11 10.28
N ILE A 231 -9.02 -8.58 10.93
CA ILE A 231 -9.53 -8.01 12.18
C ILE A 231 -8.47 -8.08 13.29
N ALA A 232 -7.75 -9.19 13.39
CA ALA A 232 -6.66 -9.34 14.37
C ALA A 232 -5.52 -8.36 14.11
N GLU A 233 -5.09 -8.17 12.85
CA GLU A 233 -4.08 -7.20 12.44
C GLU A 233 -4.51 -5.75 12.77
N LEU A 234 -5.78 -5.40 12.51
CA LEU A 234 -6.32 -4.08 12.84
C LEU A 234 -6.41 -3.82 14.35
N LYS A 235 -6.76 -4.84 15.15
CA LYS A 235 -6.76 -4.74 16.62
C LYS A 235 -5.35 -4.62 17.21
N ALA A 236 -4.34 -5.15 16.52
CA ALA A 236 -2.93 -5.03 16.89
C ALA A 236 -2.30 -3.72 16.40
N ALA A 237 -3.07 -2.83 15.76
CA ALA A 237 -2.57 -1.56 15.23
C ALA A 237 -1.98 -0.67 16.32
N ARG A 238 -0.84 0.00 16.03
CA ARG A 238 -0.08 0.82 16.98
C ARG A 238 0.29 2.18 16.40
N VAL A 239 0.31 3.17 17.28
CA VAL A 239 0.96 4.46 17.07
C VAL A 239 2.39 4.36 17.60
N ILE A 240 3.37 4.55 16.72
CA ILE A 240 4.80 4.31 17.03
C ILE A 240 5.54 5.65 16.90
N ALA A 241 6.08 6.14 18.00
CA ALA A 241 6.94 7.31 18.02
C ALA A 241 8.40 6.93 17.68
N LEU A 242 9.02 7.65 16.76
CA LEU A 242 10.43 7.46 16.38
C LEU A 242 11.27 8.52 17.11
N ASP A 243 11.84 8.17 18.27
CA ASP A 243 12.66 9.07 19.08
C ASP A 243 13.63 8.32 19.98
N ILE A 244 14.70 9.01 20.43
CA ILE A 244 15.73 8.48 21.32
C ILE A 244 15.49 9.01 22.73
N ILE A 245 14.65 8.31 23.48
CA ILE A 245 14.33 8.64 24.87
C ILE A 245 14.56 7.42 25.79
N PRO A 246 14.70 7.63 27.10
CA PRO A 246 14.79 6.51 28.05
C PRO A 246 13.57 5.58 27.95
N GLY A 247 13.82 4.28 27.85
CA GLY A 247 12.76 3.28 27.73
C GLY A 247 12.34 2.96 26.30
N ALA A 248 12.84 3.67 25.28
CA ALA A 248 12.59 3.33 23.89
C ALA A 248 13.22 1.98 23.51
N VAL A 249 12.59 1.28 22.56
CA VAL A 249 13.03 -0.04 22.07
C VAL A 249 13.92 0.15 20.82
N PRO A 250 15.06 -0.57 20.71
CA PRO A 250 15.88 -0.49 19.50
C PRO A 250 15.13 -1.08 18.30
N MET A 251 15.19 -0.38 17.16
CA MET A 251 14.49 -0.78 15.93
C MET A 251 14.93 -2.15 15.43
N GLU A 252 16.18 -2.51 15.64
CA GLU A 252 16.78 -3.78 15.21
C GLU A 252 16.10 -5.00 15.82
N THR A 253 15.43 -4.82 16.96
CA THR A 253 14.69 -5.89 17.67
C THR A 253 13.18 -5.67 17.72
N TYR A 254 12.69 -4.55 17.15
CA TYR A 254 11.28 -4.23 17.17
C TYR A 254 10.51 -4.91 16.05
N CYS A 255 9.47 -5.65 16.41
CA CYS A 255 8.54 -6.25 15.45
C CYS A 255 7.42 -5.25 15.14
N PHE A 256 7.48 -4.62 13.97
CA PHE A 256 6.44 -3.68 13.56
C PHE A 256 5.11 -4.39 13.39
N PRO A 257 4.00 -3.87 13.94
CA PRO A 257 2.68 -4.37 13.58
C PRO A 257 2.37 -4.04 12.12
N LYS A 258 1.60 -4.89 11.46
CA LYS A 258 1.26 -4.72 10.05
C LYS A 258 0.52 -3.41 9.80
N ARG A 259 -0.40 -3.03 10.71
CA ARG A 259 -1.10 -1.75 10.69
C ARG A 259 -0.48 -0.80 11.73
N CYS A 260 0.16 0.28 11.28
CA CYS A 260 0.77 1.24 12.19
C CYS A 260 0.77 2.67 11.65
N LEU A 261 0.88 3.63 12.58
CA LEU A 261 1.12 5.05 12.33
C LEU A 261 2.48 5.41 12.93
N MET A 262 3.46 5.74 12.09
CA MET A 262 4.80 6.16 12.51
C MET A 262 4.86 7.66 12.67
N LEU A 263 5.23 8.15 13.85
CA LEU A 263 5.33 9.58 14.18
C LEU A 263 6.78 10.03 14.12
N PHE A 264 7.04 11.11 13.39
CA PHE A 264 8.34 11.77 13.28
C PHE A 264 8.25 13.20 13.75
N GLY A 265 9.25 13.62 14.52
CA GLY A 265 9.35 14.99 15.04
C GLY A 265 9.86 15.98 14.02
N ALA A 266 9.70 17.27 14.34
CA ALA A 266 10.30 18.36 13.60
C ALA A 266 11.83 18.35 13.75
N GLU A 267 12.53 18.85 12.73
CA GLU A 267 13.99 19.00 12.78
C GLU A 267 14.41 19.96 13.91
N GLY A 268 15.30 19.49 14.76
CA GLY A 268 15.81 20.20 15.94
C GLY A 268 15.09 19.83 17.22
N PRO A 269 13.81 20.17 17.43
CA PRO A 269 13.12 19.85 18.69
C PRO A 269 12.75 18.38 18.86
N GLY A 270 12.64 17.61 17.77
CA GLY A 270 12.16 16.22 17.83
C GLY A 270 10.64 16.14 17.93
N LEU A 271 10.12 15.04 18.50
CA LEU A 271 8.70 14.85 18.76
C LEU A 271 8.23 15.70 19.94
N SER A 272 7.00 16.23 19.84
CA SER A 272 6.36 16.89 20.98
C SER A 272 6.06 15.91 22.12
N GLU A 273 6.01 16.42 23.35
CA GLU A 273 5.59 15.60 24.51
C GLU A 273 4.24 14.95 24.27
N LYS A 274 3.32 15.67 23.61
CA LYS A 274 2.00 15.14 23.29
C LYS A 274 2.04 13.99 22.31
N ALA A 275 2.94 14.00 21.32
CA ALA A 275 3.13 12.88 20.41
C ALA A 275 3.65 11.64 21.14
N LEU A 276 4.60 11.83 22.08
CA LEU A 276 5.13 10.75 22.92
C LEU A 276 4.06 10.16 23.87
N GLU A 277 3.21 11.00 24.46
CA GLU A 277 2.09 10.56 25.31
C GLU A 277 1.03 9.73 24.57
N LEU A 278 0.80 10.04 23.30
CA LEU A 278 -0.22 9.37 22.48
C LEU A 278 0.29 8.12 21.76
N ALA A 279 1.62 7.93 21.73
CA ALA A 279 2.24 6.75 21.15
C ALA A 279 2.04 5.52 22.04
N ASP A 280 1.78 4.39 21.40
CA ASP A 280 1.70 3.09 22.07
C ASP A 280 3.10 2.53 22.33
N ASP A 281 4.06 2.80 21.44
CA ASP A 281 5.46 2.37 21.52
C ASP A 281 6.39 3.52 21.10
N VAL A 282 7.59 3.56 21.69
CA VAL A 282 8.67 4.44 21.26
C VAL A 282 9.84 3.58 20.77
N VAL A 283 10.27 3.84 19.54
CA VAL A 283 11.31 3.06 18.86
C VAL A 283 12.44 3.99 18.43
N TYR A 284 13.68 3.56 18.58
CA TYR A 284 14.84 4.32 18.15
C TYR A 284 15.74 3.54 17.20
N ILE A 285 16.45 4.27 16.33
CA ILE A 285 17.49 3.72 15.47
C ILE A 285 18.81 3.77 16.24
N SER A 286 19.47 2.61 16.41
CA SER A 286 20.76 2.55 17.10
C SER A 286 21.82 3.37 16.38
N GLN A 287 22.57 4.18 17.14
CA GLN A 287 23.60 5.08 16.61
C GLN A 287 24.93 4.78 17.30
N PHE A 288 25.97 4.61 16.49
CA PHE A 288 27.30 4.21 16.96
C PHE A 288 28.36 5.31 16.77
N GLY A 289 27.95 6.46 16.24
CA GLY A 289 28.81 7.62 16.00
C GLY A 289 28.75 8.64 17.13
N SER A 290 29.23 9.84 16.86
CA SER A 290 29.28 10.97 17.80
C SER A 290 28.05 11.87 17.81
N VAL A 291 27.12 11.66 16.89
CA VAL A 291 25.90 12.49 16.76
C VAL A 291 24.80 11.98 17.67
N ARG A 292 24.00 12.91 18.19
CA ARG A 292 22.87 12.59 19.06
C ARG A 292 21.65 12.12 18.28
N SER A 293 21.50 12.58 17.03
CA SER A 293 20.38 12.21 16.16
C SER A 293 20.82 12.23 14.70
N ILE A 294 20.19 11.40 13.87
CA ILE A 294 20.32 11.47 12.41
C ILE A 294 19.26 12.40 11.83
N ASN A 295 19.46 12.79 10.57
CA ASN A 295 18.48 13.60 9.85
C ASN A 295 17.08 12.94 9.85
N ALA A 296 16.02 13.73 10.08
CA ALA A 296 14.65 13.23 10.23
C ALA A 296 14.14 12.50 8.97
N GLY A 297 14.49 12.98 7.77
CA GLY A 297 14.15 12.28 6.52
C GLY A 297 14.86 10.93 6.36
N ALA A 298 16.12 10.84 6.82
CA ALA A 298 16.87 9.59 6.85
C ALA A 298 16.26 8.62 7.88
N ALA A 299 15.91 9.09 9.08
CA ALA A 299 15.23 8.30 10.09
C ALA A 299 13.92 7.73 9.56
N ALA A 300 13.11 8.55 8.88
CA ALA A 300 11.87 8.12 8.27
C ALA A 300 12.09 7.04 7.21
N ALA A 301 13.10 7.20 6.34
CA ALA A 301 13.42 6.21 5.32
C ALA A 301 13.83 4.85 5.92
N VAL A 302 14.67 4.87 6.96
CA VAL A 302 15.11 3.65 7.66
C VAL A 302 13.93 2.97 8.33
N SER A 303 13.06 3.72 9.02
CA SER A 303 11.91 3.16 9.73
C SER A 303 10.88 2.55 8.78
N MET A 304 10.56 3.25 7.69
CA MET A 304 9.68 2.72 6.64
C MET A 304 10.26 1.46 5.99
N HIS A 305 11.57 1.45 5.71
CA HIS A 305 12.23 0.28 5.15
C HIS A 305 12.27 -0.90 6.13
N ALA A 306 12.43 -0.65 7.44
CA ALA A 306 12.36 -1.70 8.45
C ALA A 306 10.99 -2.40 8.47
N TRP A 307 9.90 -1.63 8.31
CA TRP A 307 8.56 -2.19 8.13
C TRP A 307 8.46 -3.01 6.83
N ILE A 308 8.94 -2.48 5.69
CA ILE A 308 8.96 -3.19 4.39
C ILE A 308 9.71 -4.51 4.49
N ALA A 309 10.88 -4.52 5.13
CA ALA A 309 11.68 -5.73 5.30
C ALA A 309 10.99 -6.84 6.09
N GLN A 310 10.04 -6.48 6.97
CA GLN A 310 9.28 -7.43 7.78
C GLN A 310 8.00 -7.91 7.12
N HIS A 311 7.37 -7.12 6.23
CA HIS A 311 6.00 -7.34 5.79
C HIS A 311 5.80 -7.43 4.27
N ALA A 312 6.72 -6.88 3.48
CA ALA A 312 6.59 -6.88 2.02
C ALA A 312 7.43 -7.98 1.38
N ALA A 313 6.89 -8.63 0.35
CA ALA A 313 7.70 -9.50 -0.49
C ALA A 313 8.65 -8.65 -1.37
N PRO A 314 9.90 -9.11 -1.62
CA PRO A 314 10.77 -8.43 -2.56
C PRO A 314 10.10 -8.30 -3.93
N GLN A 315 10.20 -7.11 -4.53
CA GLN A 315 9.77 -6.93 -5.93
C GLN A 315 10.83 -7.57 -6.84
N SER A 316 10.38 -8.48 -7.69
CA SER A 316 11.20 -9.12 -8.72
C SER A 316 11.42 -8.22 -9.92
#